data_fd5a8f1de065f9c7f21e2d04928611e3
#
_entry.id   fd5a8f1de065f9c7f21e2d04928611e3
#
_cell.length_a   1.000
_cell.length_b   1.000
_cell.length_c   1.000
_cell.angle_alpha   90.00
_cell.angle_beta   90.00
_cell.angle_gamma   90.00
#
_symmetry.space_group_name_H-M   'P 1'
#
loop_
_entity.id
_entity.type
_entity.pdbx_description
1 polymer ?
#
loop_
_entity_poly.entity_id
_entity_poly.type
_entity_poly.pdbx_seq_one_letter_code
_entity_poly.pdbx_strand_id
1 'polypeptide(L)'
;MINRMNPSVKFVMITVSMIAMAFFFNPWTPLVFFMGVVLIQLLFATVSWKTWSLMMLPFLLGAVGYFWTTLVFGNEDSTLGTALSLSFRVLAFSSLSLLFVFTTKPVEFILSLMQQLKLSPKIAYSILVGYQFLPVLKDEFFQIRQAQQLRGVEVPKSPVKRVTAMRHLLIPMLAGAVRKAERTAFAMEARGFTGEGDRDFYRKITIGRADAAGSLLILVLLCGSMAAGWLL
;
A
#
# COMPACT_ATOMS: atom_id res chain seq x y z
N MET A 1 -9.48 -11.49 12.63
CA MET A 1 -8.15 -11.85 13.16
C MET A 1 -7.06 -11.01 12.50
N ILE A 2 -6.94 -11.01 11.20
CA ILE A 2 -5.92 -10.26 10.42
C ILE A 2 -5.95 -8.75 10.66
N ASN A 3 -7.12 -8.13 10.85
CA ASN A 3 -7.24 -6.68 11.13
C ASN A 3 -6.61 -6.26 12.47
N ARG A 4 -6.40 -7.19 13.40
CA ARG A 4 -5.78 -6.92 14.70
C ARG A 4 -4.28 -7.23 14.76
N MET A 5 -3.72 -7.72 13.66
CA MET A 5 -2.28 -7.99 13.56
C MET A 5 -1.49 -6.69 13.49
N ASN A 6 -0.29 -6.76 14.05
CA ASN A 6 0.68 -5.68 13.99
C ASN A 6 1.08 -5.37 12.53
N PRO A 7 0.97 -4.11 12.09
CA PRO A 7 1.24 -3.72 10.71
C PRO A 7 2.67 -4.03 10.22
N SER A 8 3.69 -3.90 11.09
CA SER A 8 5.08 -4.22 10.72
C SER A 8 5.27 -5.71 10.49
N VAL A 9 4.68 -6.57 11.34
CA VAL A 9 4.75 -8.03 11.18
C VAL A 9 4.10 -8.45 9.86
N LYS A 10 2.91 -7.91 9.55
CA LYS A 10 2.25 -8.14 8.26
C LYS A 10 3.14 -7.74 7.08
N PHE A 11 3.72 -6.53 7.15
CA PHE A 11 4.56 -6.01 6.09
C PHE A 11 5.77 -6.91 5.83
N VAL A 12 6.48 -7.31 6.89
CA VAL A 12 7.62 -8.22 6.78
C VAL A 12 7.21 -9.57 6.21
N MET A 13 6.12 -10.16 6.71
CA MET A 13 5.65 -11.47 6.23
C MET A 13 5.22 -11.44 4.77
N ILE A 14 4.52 -10.39 4.35
CA ILE A 14 4.13 -10.21 2.94
C ILE A 14 5.36 -10.03 2.06
N THR A 15 6.32 -9.20 2.47
CA THR A 15 7.56 -8.98 1.72
C THR A 15 8.38 -10.25 1.59
N VAL A 16 8.54 -11.01 2.68
CA VAL A 16 9.23 -12.30 2.67
C VAL A 16 8.53 -13.29 1.75
N SER A 17 7.19 -13.35 1.80
CA SER A 17 6.41 -14.23 0.91
C SER A 17 6.57 -13.86 -0.56
N MET A 18 6.58 -12.56 -0.90
CA MET A 18 6.81 -12.09 -2.27
C MET A 18 8.20 -12.46 -2.76
N ILE A 19 9.23 -12.24 -1.92
CA ILE A 19 10.63 -12.57 -2.26
C ILE A 19 10.77 -14.08 -2.44
N ALA A 20 10.24 -14.89 -1.52
CA ALA A 20 10.31 -16.34 -1.62
C ALA A 20 9.67 -16.85 -2.91
N MET A 21 8.49 -16.35 -3.27
CA MET A 21 7.81 -16.75 -4.50
C MET A 21 8.51 -16.30 -5.78
N ALA A 22 9.34 -15.25 -5.72
CA ALA A 22 10.07 -14.78 -6.88
C ALA A 22 11.09 -15.81 -7.42
N PHE A 23 11.58 -16.71 -6.56
CA PHE A 23 12.55 -17.75 -6.93
C PHE A 23 11.93 -19.04 -7.52
N PHE A 24 10.61 -19.20 -7.42
CA PHE A 24 9.92 -20.42 -7.91
C PHE A 24 9.24 -20.13 -9.25
N PHE A 25 9.66 -20.87 -10.30
CA PHE A 25 9.15 -20.68 -11.66
C PHE A 25 8.04 -21.68 -12.06
N ASN A 26 7.68 -22.59 -11.15
CA ASN A 26 6.60 -23.56 -11.40
C ASN A 26 5.23 -22.85 -11.36
N PRO A 27 4.31 -23.08 -12.32
CA PRO A 27 3.00 -22.43 -12.40
C PRO A 27 2.06 -22.77 -11.23
N TRP A 28 2.21 -23.97 -10.65
CA TRP A 28 1.34 -24.44 -9.56
C TRP A 28 1.57 -23.68 -8.25
N THR A 29 2.81 -23.30 -7.95
CA THR A 29 3.14 -22.56 -6.73
C THR A 29 2.39 -21.22 -6.61
N PRO A 30 2.47 -20.29 -7.58
CA PRO A 30 1.75 -19.02 -7.47
C PRO A 30 0.23 -19.18 -7.52
N LEU A 31 -0.28 -20.18 -8.24
CA LEU A 31 -1.72 -20.46 -8.32
C LEU A 31 -2.28 -20.90 -6.96
N VAL A 32 -1.67 -21.91 -6.33
CA VAL A 32 -2.11 -22.42 -5.01
C VAL A 32 -1.99 -21.30 -3.97
N PHE A 33 -0.92 -20.52 -4.01
CA PHE A 33 -0.73 -19.40 -3.11
C PHE A 33 -1.80 -18.31 -3.31
N PHE A 34 -2.11 -17.93 -4.55
CA PHE A 34 -3.16 -16.99 -4.87
C PHE A 34 -4.51 -17.44 -4.33
N MET A 35 -4.89 -18.68 -4.60
CA MET A 35 -6.14 -19.27 -4.09
C MET A 35 -6.20 -19.25 -2.57
N GLY A 36 -5.09 -19.58 -1.90
CA GLY A 36 -4.99 -19.53 -0.45
C GLY A 36 -5.13 -18.12 0.13
N VAL A 37 -4.49 -17.13 -0.49
CA VAL A 37 -4.63 -15.72 -0.08
C VAL A 37 -6.06 -15.22 -0.26
N VAL A 38 -6.71 -15.56 -1.38
CA VAL A 38 -8.12 -15.23 -1.62
C VAL A 38 -9.02 -15.89 -0.56
N LEU A 39 -8.76 -17.13 -0.22
CA LEU A 39 -9.51 -17.85 0.81
C LEU A 39 -9.32 -17.23 2.20
N ILE A 40 -8.10 -16.82 2.54
CA ILE A 40 -7.82 -16.07 3.77
C ILE A 40 -8.57 -14.74 3.79
N GLN A 41 -8.62 -14.03 2.66
CA GLN A 41 -9.37 -12.78 2.55
C GLN A 41 -10.86 -12.99 2.75
N LEU A 42 -11.44 -14.04 2.16
CA LEU A 42 -12.85 -14.39 2.33
C LEU A 42 -13.22 -14.70 3.79
N LEU A 43 -12.36 -15.45 4.49
CA LEU A 43 -12.64 -15.92 5.84
C LEU A 43 -12.38 -14.85 6.92
N PHE A 44 -11.36 -14.02 6.74
CA PHE A 44 -10.84 -13.17 7.83
C PHE A 44 -10.85 -11.68 7.54
N ALA A 45 -11.02 -11.24 6.29
CA ALA A 45 -11.07 -9.83 5.95
C ALA A 45 -12.52 -9.33 5.91
N THR A 46 -12.78 -8.22 6.60
CA THR A 46 -14.08 -7.52 6.60
C THR A 46 -14.24 -6.59 5.38
N VAL A 47 -13.70 -7.01 4.23
CA VAL A 47 -13.70 -6.18 3.02
C VAL A 47 -14.91 -6.50 2.16
N SER A 48 -15.58 -5.47 1.64
CA SER A 48 -16.65 -5.65 0.66
C SER A 48 -16.11 -6.33 -0.60
N TRP A 49 -16.69 -7.47 -0.95
CA TRP A 49 -16.31 -8.26 -2.12
C TRP A 49 -16.36 -7.45 -3.42
N LYS A 50 -17.33 -6.54 -3.54
CA LYS A 50 -17.45 -5.63 -4.69
C LYS A 50 -16.24 -4.70 -4.82
N THR A 51 -15.77 -4.13 -3.71
CA THR A 51 -14.61 -3.22 -3.72
C THR A 51 -13.32 -3.99 -4.03
N TRP A 52 -13.18 -5.20 -3.48
CA TRP A 52 -12.04 -6.06 -3.73
C TRP A 52 -11.95 -6.47 -5.20
N SER A 53 -13.04 -6.97 -5.79
CA SER A 53 -13.08 -7.39 -7.20
C SER A 53 -12.83 -6.22 -8.16
N LEU A 54 -13.36 -5.03 -7.86
CA LEU A 54 -13.11 -3.83 -8.65
C LEU A 54 -11.64 -3.42 -8.62
N MET A 55 -11.00 -3.48 -7.44
CA MET A 55 -9.58 -3.16 -7.30
C MET A 55 -8.65 -4.25 -7.87
N MET A 56 -9.11 -5.49 -7.96
CA MET A 56 -8.36 -6.59 -8.56
C MET A 56 -8.39 -6.55 -10.10
N LEU A 57 -9.39 -5.90 -10.69
CA LEU A 57 -9.61 -5.86 -12.15
C LEU A 57 -8.40 -5.30 -12.94
N PRO A 58 -7.76 -4.18 -12.59
CA PRO A 58 -6.58 -3.69 -13.31
C PRO A 58 -5.39 -4.66 -13.22
N PHE A 59 -5.23 -5.39 -12.11
CA PHE A 59 -4.18 -6.39 -11.97
C PHE A 59 -4.46 -7.64 -12.80
N LEU A 60 -5.73 -8.00 -12.94
CA LEU A 60 -6.14 -9.09 -13.82
C LEU A 60 -5.87 -8.75 -15.30
N LEU A 61 -6.15 -7.51 -15.72
CA LEU A 61 -5.78 -7.03 -17.06
C LEU A 61 -4.26 -7.06 -17.25
N GLY A 62 -3.50 -6.64 -16.23
CA GLY A 62 -2.04 -6.73 -16.24
C GLY A 62 -1.52 -8.17 -16.34
N ALA A 63 -2.13 -9.11 -15.63
CA ALA A 63 -1.77 -10.53 -15.69
C ALA A 63 -2.05 -11.13 -17.08
N VAL A 64 -3.19 -10.80 -17.69
CA VAL A 64 -3.52 -11.21 -19.06
C VAL A 64 -2.54 -10.61 -20.06
N GLY A 65 -2.20 -9.32 -19.91
CA GLY A 65 -1.19 -8.66 -20.74
C GLY A 65 0.18 -9.32 -20.62
N TYR A 66 0.60 -9.68 -19.41
CA TYR A 66 1.86 -10.38 -19.15
C TYR A 66 1.87 -11.77 -19.79
N PHE A 67 0.76 -12.51 -19.65
CA PHE A 67 0.56 -13.81 -20.31
C PHE A 67 0.73 -13.70 -21.83
N TRP A 68 0.05 -12.73 -22.44
CA TRP A 68 0.12 -12.51 -23.88
C TRP A 68 1.51 -12.12 -24.36
N THR A 69 2.17 -11.21 -23.63
CA THR A 69 3.54 -10.76 -23.94
C THR A 69 4.52 -11.92 -23.90
N THR A 70 4.41 -12.78 -22.87
CA THR A 70 5.30 -13.93 -22.72
C THR A 70 5.08 -14.96 -23.83
N LEU A 71 3.85 -15.15 -24.31
CA LEU A 71 3.56 -16.05 -25.42
C LEU A 71 4.05 -15.53 -26.78
N VAL A 72 3.93 -14.22 -27.03
CA VAL A 72 4.25 -13.64 -28.34
C VAL A 72 5.74 -13.30 -28.48
N PHE A 73 6.36 -12.80 -27.41
CA PHE A 73 7.73 -12.30 -27.41
C PHE A 73 8.69 -13.15 -26.58
N GLY A 74 8.21 -14.24 -25.98
CA GLY A 74 9.07 -15.17 -25.24
C GLY A 74 10.03 -15.92 -26.17
N ASN A 75 11.20 -16.31 -25.65
CA ASN A 75 12.15 -17.14 -26.36
C ASN A 75 11.60 -18.56 -26.57
N GLU A 76 12.24 -19.35 -27.45
CA GLU A 76 11.81 -20.73 -27.80
C GLU A 76 11.65 -21.66 -26.58
N ASP A 77 12.33 -21.34 -25.46
CA ASP A 77 12.20 -22.05 -24.17
C ASP A 77 11.01 -21.55 -23.31
N SER A 78 10.29 -20.48 -23.72
CA SER A 78 9.13 -19.97 -22.98
C SER A 78 7.91 -20.84 -23.20
N THR A 79 7.77 -21.86 -22.37
CA THR A 79 6.65 -22.78 -22.37
C THR A 79 5.38 -22.11 -21.85
N LEU A 80 4.20 -22.59 -22.23
CA LEU A 80 2.90 -22.19 -21.64
C LEU A 80 2.95 -22.16 -20.09
N GLY A 81 3.74 -23.06 -19.49
CA GLY A 81 3.94 -23.10 -18.04
C GLY A 81 4.59 -21.83 -17.48
N THR A 82 5.61 -21.26 -18.14
CA THR A 82 6.27 -20.03 -17.69
C THR A 82 5.34 -18.81 -17.81
N ALA A 83 4.55 -18.74 -18.91
CA ALA A 83 3.58 -17.68 -19.10
C ALA A 83 2.48 -17.71 -18.02
N LEU A 84 1.97 -18.88 -17.69
CA LEU A 84 1.00 -19.09 -16.61
C LEU A 84 1.61 -18.76 -15.23
N SER A 85 2.83 -19.23 -14.95
CA SER A 85 3.53 -18.96 -13.70
C SER A 85 3.67 -17.45 -13.45
N LEU A 86 4.09 -16.68 -14.44
CA LEU A 86 4.27 -15.25 -14.33
C LEU A 86 2.93 -14.52 -14.14
N SER A 87 1.89 -14.93 -14.86
CA SER A 87 0.56 -14.35 -14.74
C SER A 87 -0.06 -14.59 -13.37
N PHE A 88 0.00 -15.80 -12.85
CA PHE A 88 -0.49 -16.12 -11.51
C PHE A 88 0.34 -15.45 -10.41
N ARG A 89 1.63 -15.23 -10.64
CA ARG A 89 2.49 -14.49 -9.72
C ARG A 89 2.05 -13.03 -9.58
N VAL A 90 1.71 -12.37 -10.70
CA VAL A 90 1.14 -11.00 -10.66
C VAL A 90 -0.14 -10.96 -9.84
N LEU A 91 -1.04 -11.93 -10.02
CA LEU A 91 -2.28 -12.02 -9.25
C LEU A 91 -2.03 -12.30 -7.77
N ALA A 92 -1.09 -13.18 -7.44
CA ALA A 92 -0.72 -13.50 -6.06
C ALA A 92 -0.15 -12.28 -5.33
N PHE A 93 0.78 -11.54 -5.97
CA PHE A 93 1.37 -10.33 -5.39
C PHE A 93 0.34 -9.22 -5.21
N SER A 94 -0.53 -9.04 -6.20
CA SER A 94 -1.62 -8.06 -6.13
C SER A 94 -2.59 -8.38 -5.01
N SER A 95 -2.97 -9.63 -4.85
CA SER A 95 -3.87 -10.09 -3.79
C SER A 95 -3.26 -9.88 -2.40
N LEU A 96 -1.97 -10.17 -2.20
CA LEU A 96 -1.26 -9.88 -0.96
C LEU A 96 -1.19 -8.39 -0.66
N SER A 97 -0.89 -7.58 -1.67
CA SER A 97 -0.84 -6.11 -1.52
C SER A 97 -2.20 -5.54 -1.16
N LEU A 98 -3.27 -6.00 -1.80
CA LEU A 98 -4.63 -5.60 -1.46
C LEU A 98 -5.02 -6.03 -0.05
N LEU A 99 -4.64 -7.24 0.37
CA LEU A 99 -4.85 -7.69 1.75
C LEU A 99 -4.19 -6.73 2.74
N PHE A 100 -2.95 -6.32 2.49
CA PHE A 100 -2.26 -5.35 3.34
C PHE A 100 -2.98 -4.00 3.39
N VAL A 101 -3.29 -3.42 2.23
CA VAL A 101 -3.94 -2.10 2.12
C VAL A 101 -5.29 -2.06 2.82
N PHE A 102 -6.11 -3.09 2.65
CA PHE A 102 -7.44 -3.13 3.26
C PHE A 102 -7.43 -3.42 4.76
N THR A 103 -6.41 -4.11 5.26
CA THR A 103 -6.37 -4.53 6.66
C THR A 103 -5.46 -3.68 7.54
N THR A 104 -4.77 -2.68 6.97
CA THR A 104 -3.76 -1.89 7.69
C THR A 104 -4.07 -0.41 7.62
N LYS A 105 -4.14 0.25 8.78
CA LYS A 105 -4.30 1.70 8.86
C LYS A 105 -2.94 2.38 8.69
N PRO A 106 -2.80 3.38 7.79
CA PRO A 106 -1.52 4.04 7.52
C PRO A 106 -0.83 4.61 8.76
N VAL A 107 -1.60 5.23 9.66
CA VAL A 107 -1.06 5.80 10.92
C VAL A 107 -0.47 4.71 11.82
N GLU A 108 -1.17 3.58 11.99
CA GLU A 108 -0.70 2.45 12.80
C GLU A 108 0.54 1.80 12.18
N PHE A 109 0.59 1.75 10.85
CA PHE A 109 1.76 1.23 10.12
C PHE A 109 3.00 2.08 10.37
N ILE A 110 2.92 3.41 10.22
CA ILE A 110 4.06 4.30 10.44
C ILE A 110 4.55 4.22 11.91
N LEU A 111 3.62 4.19 12.87
CA LEU A 111 3.96 4.03 14.29
C LEU A 111 4.63 2.67 14.57
N SER A 112 4.17 1.60 13.94
CA SER A 112 4.78 0.27 14.09
C SER A 112 6.18 0.20 13.47
N LEU A 113 6.40 0.86 12.32
CA LEU A 113 7.73 0.97 11.71
C LEU A 113 8.71 1.69 12.63
N MET A 114 8.26 2.78 13.28
CA MET A 114 9.10 3.54 14.21
C MET A 114 9.46 2.71 15.44
N GLN A 115 8.50 1.97 16.02
CA GLN A 115 8.71 1.20 17.25
C GLN A 115 9.47 -0.10 17.03
N GLN A 116 9.29 -0.78 15.90
CA GLN A 116 9.81 -2.13 15.66
C GLN A 116 10.98 -2.16 14.68
N LEU A 117 10.91 -1.39 13.60
CA LEU A 117 11.97 -1.29 12.58
C LEU A 117 12.91 -0.11 12.83
N LYS A 118 12.80 0.57 13.99
CA LYS A 118 13.66 1.69 14.41
C LYS A 118 13.73 2.80 13.34
N LEU A 119 12.62 3.06 12.63
CA LEU A 119 12.54 4.19 11.72
C LEU A 119 12.78 5.49 12.49
N SER A 120 13.62 6.38 11.96
CA SER A 120 13.94 7.65 12.61
C SER A 120 12.65 8.43 12.96
N PRO A 121 12.50 8.91 14.20
CA PRO A 121 11.34 9.70 14.63
C PRO A 121 11.10 10.92 13.74
N LYS A 122 12.16 11.57 13.26
CA LYS A 122 12.05 12.71 12.33
C LYS A 122 11.25 12.34 11.09
N ILE A 123 11.61 11.22 10.45
CA ILE A 123 10.95 10.74 9.22
C ILE A 123 9.51 10.29 9.54
N ALA A 124 9.32 9.49 10.58
CA ALA A 124 8.01 8.95 10.94
C ALA A 124 6.99 10.06 11.24
N TYR A 125 7.37 11.03 12.06
CA TYR A 125 6.47 12.16 12.38
C TYR A 125 6.25 13.08 11.18
N SER A 126 7.25 13.29 10.31
CA SER A 126 7.05 14.04 9.07
C SER A 126 6.00 13.40 8.17
N ILE A 127 6.04 12.08 8.01
CA ILE A 127 5.03 11.33 7.23
C ILE A 127 3.65 11.40 7.91
N LEU A 128 3.59 11.26 9.24
CA LEU A 128 2.32 11.35 9.99
C LEU A 128 1.67 12.73 9.86
N VAL A 129 2.46 13.79 9.99
CA VAL A 129 1.98 15.18 9.79
C VAL A 129 1.53 15.39 8.36
N GLY A 130 2.31 14.92 7.37
CA GLY A 130 1.92 14.96 5.96
C GLY A 130 0.59 14.25 5.69
N TYR A 131 0.40 13.06 6.27
CA TYR A 131 -0.86 12.32 6.17
C TYR A 131 -2.05 13.08 6.78
N GLN A 132 -1.85 13.71 7.95
CA GLN A 132 -2.88 14.53 8.61
C GLN A 132 -3.20 15.81 7.82
N PHE A 133 -2.28 16.30 7.02
CA PHE A 133 -2.51 17.47 6.18
C PHE A 133 -3.36 17.19 4.93
N LEU A 134 -3.45 15.94 4.49
CA LEU A 134 -4.21 15.59 3.28
C LEU A 134 -5.68 16.09 3.31
N PRO A 135 -6.48 15.86 4.37
CA PRO A 135 -7.83 16.40 4.43
C PRO A 135 -7.85 17.94 4.47
N VAL A 136 -6.90 18.54 5.19
CA VAL A 136 -6.79 20.01 5.29
C VAL A 136 -6.46 20.63 3.93
N LEU A 137 -5.54 20.05 3.17
CA LEU A 137 -5.20 20.48 1.82
C LEU A 137 -6.37 20.33 0.85
N LYS A 138 -7.15 19.26 1.01
CA LYS A 138 -8.37 19.06 0.23
C LYS A 138 -9.37 20.19 0.45
N ASP A 139 -9.62 20.54 1.70
CA ASP A 139 -10.55 21.62 2.06
C ASP A 139 -10.04 22.97 1.56
N GLU A 140 -8.75 23.24 1.71
CA GLU A 140 -8.11 24.46 1.20
C GLU A 140 -8.19 24.55 -0.33
N PHE A 141 -8.01 23.44 -1.03
CA PHE A 141 -8.19 23.38 -2.49
C PHE A 141 -9.60 23.82 -2.90
N PHE A 142 -10.63 23.32 -2.23
CA PHE A 142 -12.01 23.72 -2.51
C PHE A 142 -12.27 25.19 -2.20
N GLN A 143 -11.75 25.70 -1.08
CA GLN A 143 -11.88 27.11 -0.71
C GLN A 143 -11.21 28.03 -1.75
N ILE A 144 -9.98 27.73 -2.16
CA ILE A 144 -9.26 28.52 -3.17
C ILE A 144 -10.02 28.49 -4.50
N ARG A 145 -10.53 27.31 -4.89
CA ARG A 145 -11.31 27.17 -6.11
C ARG A 145 -12.60 27.98 -6.09
N GLN A 146 -13.34 27.98 -4.98
CA GLN A 146 -14.54 28.77 -4.81
C GLN A 146 -14.22 30.27 -4.85
N ALA A 147 -13.16 30.70 -4.16
CA ALA A 147 -12.71 32.10 -4.18
C ALA A 147 -12.34 32.56 -5.59
N GLN A 148 -11.72 31.72 -6.40
CA GLN A 148 -11.40 32.05 -7.80
C GLN A 148 -12.65 32.13 -8.68
N GLN A 149 -13.63 31.27 -8.49
CA GLN A 149 -14.91 31.35 -9.18
C GLN A 149 -15.63 32.66 -8.89
N LEU A 150 -15.63 33.12 -7.64
CA LEU A 150 -16.21 34.41 -7.26
C LEU A 150 -15.48 35.60 -7.89
N ARG A 151 -14.18 35.46 -8.21
CA ARG A 151 -13.38 36.45 -8.94
C ARG A 151 -13.57 36.39 -10.46
N GLY A 152 -14.51 35.59 -10.96
CA GLY A 152 -14.80 35.46 -12.39
C GLY A 152 -13.81 34.59 -13.18
N VAL A 153 -12.96 33.81 -12.49
CA VAL A 153 -12.07 32.87 -13.18
C VAL A 153 -12.87 31.63 -13.58
N GLU A 154 -13.26 31.57 -14.82
CA GLU A 154 -13.97 30.41 -15.37
C GLU A 154 -13.06 29.17 -15.49
N VAL A 155 -13.63 27.99 -15.22
CA VAL A 155 -12.94 26.72 -15.45
C VAL A 155 -12.91 26.46 -16.96
N PRO A 156 -11.73 26.40 -17.59
CA PRO A 156 -11.65 26.20 -19.04
C PRO A 156 -12.24 24.86 -19.45
N LYS A 157 -13.03 24.86 -20.54
CA LYS A 157 -13.61 23.64 -21.13
C LYS A 157 -12.55 22.75 -21.76
N SER A 158 -11.45 23.32 -22.26
CA SER A 158 -10.34 22.59 -22.88
C SER A 158 -9.44 21.92 -21.83
N PRO A 159 -9.05 20.62 -22.01
CA PRO A 159 -8.19 19.90 -21.08
C PRO A 159 -6.81 20.56 -20.93
N VAL A 160 -6.22 21.06 -22.00
CA VAL A 160 -4.92 21.75 -21.99
C VAL A 160 -4.98 23.05 -21.18
N LYS A 161 -6.00 23.88 -21.40
CA LYS A 161 -6.21 25.13 -20.64
C LYS A 161 -6.55 24.85 -19.17
N ARG A 162 -7.16 23.69 -18.87
CA ARG A 162 -7.43 23.25 -17.48
C ARG A 162 -6.14 22.99 -16.72
N VAL A 163 -5.12 22.36 -17.34
CA VAL A 163 -3.80 22.15 -16.73
C VAL A 163 -3.12 23.48 -16.42
N THR A 164 -3.18 24.44 -17.33
CA THR A 164 -2.61 25.79 -17.10
C THR A 164 -3.37 26.53 -16.00
N ALA A 165 -4.70 26.46 -15.96
CA ALA A 165 -5.52 27.04 -14.90
C ALA A 165 -5.24 26.43 -13.52
N MET A 166 -4.81 25.15 -13.47
CA MET A 166 -4.46 24.46 -12.23
C MET A 166 -3.26 25.11 -11.53
N ARG A 167 -2.36 25.76 -12.26
CA ARG A 167 -1.22 26.50 -11.67
C ARG A 167 -1.68 27.61 -10.74
N HIS A 168 -2.76 28.33 -11.10
CA HIS A 168 -3.34 29.41 -10.27
C HIS A 168 -3.98 28.89 -8.98
N LEU A 169 -4.32 27.60 -8.91
CA LEU A 169 -4.80 26.92 -7.70
C LEU A 169 -3.64 26.38 -6.86
N LEU A 170 -2.66 25.75 -7.53
CA LEU A 170 -1.55 25.08 -6.86
C LEU A 170 -0.58 26.05 -6.15
N ILE A 171 -0.27 27.20 -6.76
CA ILE A 171 0.69 28.16 -6.18
C ILE A 171 0.21 28.68 -4.81
N PRO A 172 -1.02 29.21 -4.65
CA PRO A 172 -1.51 29.66 -3.34
C PRO A 172 -1.62 28.53 -2.33
N MET A 173 -2.06 27.33 -2.79
CA MET A 173 -2.19 26.15 -1.95
C MET A 173 -0.82 25.68 -1.41
N LEU A 174 0.21 25.62 -2.26
CA LEU A 174 1.57 25.26 -1.84
C LEU A 174 2.15 26.29 -0.87
N ALA A 175 1.97 27.59 -1.13
CA ALA A 175 2.39 28.63 -0.21
C ALA A 175 1.67 28.54 1.16
N GLY A 176 0.39 28.20 1.17
CA GLY A 176 -0.38 27.89 2.39
C GLY A 176 0.15 26.66 3.12
N ALA A 177 0.43 25.59 2.37
CA ALA A 177 0.97 24.33 2.91
C ALA A 177 2.35 24.53 3.58
N VAL A 178 3.26 25.29 2.95
CA VAL A 178 4.58 25.61 3.52
C VAL A 178 4.42 26.36 4.84
N ARG A 179 3.63 27.43 4.87
CA ARG A 179 3.37 28.19 6.10
C ARG A 179 2.76 27.34 7.22
N LYS A 180 1.89 26.39 6.88
CA LYS A 180 1.32 25.45 7.87
C LYS A 180 2.37 24.48 8.38
N ALA A 181 3.23 23.96 7.48
CA ALA A 181 4.32 23.07 7.85
C ALA A 181 5.31 23.76 8.81
N GLU A 182 5.72 24.99 8.51
CA GLU A 182 6.59 25.80 9.38
C GLU A 182 5.98 26.00 10.76
N ARG A 183 4.72 26.42 10.84
CA ARG A 183 4.01 26.59 12.13
C ARG A 183 3.94 25.28 12.92
N THR A 184 3.73 24.16 12.24
CA THR A 184 3.69 22.85 12.89
C THR A 184 5.06 22.46 13.39
N ALA A 185 6.13 22.69 12.62
CA ALA A 185 7.50 22.44 13.05
C ALA A 185 7.86 23.25 14.30
N PHE A 186 7.62 24.57 14.29
CA PHE A 186 7.84 25.41 15.47
C PHE A 186 7.01 24.97 16.68
N ALA A 187 5.76 24.57 16.48
CA ALA A 187 4.94 24.05 17.58
C ALA A 187 5.46 22.72 18.14
N MET A 188 6.05 21.87 17.30
CA MET A 188 6.68 20.63 17.75
C MET A 188 7.97 20.91 18.51
N GLU A 189 8.83 21.80 18.02
CA GLU A 189 10.06 22.22 18.70
C GLU A 189 9.76 22.88 20.05
N ALA A 190 8.77 23.77 20.13
CA ALA A 190 8.32 24.40 21.37
C ALA A 190 7.80 23.37 22.40
N ARG A 191 7.32 22.20 21.95
CA ARG A 191 6.93 21.09 22.81
C ARG A 191 8.08 20.14 23.15
N GLY A 192 9.33 20.49 22.82
CA GLY A 192 10.52 19.70 23.09
C GLY A 192 10.77 18.57 22.09
N PHE A 193 10.22 18.66 20.88
CA PHE A 193 10.52 17.67 19.84
C PHE A 193 11.91 17.93 19.26
N THR A 194 12.88 17.11 19.65
CA THR A 194 14.25 17.14 19.13
C THR A 194 14.47 16.21 17.94
N GLY A 195 13.55 15.22 17.75
CA GLY A 195 13.68 14.21 16.71
C GLY A 195 14.75 13.16 16.96
N GLU A 196 15.44 13.19 18.09
CA GLU A 196 16.53 12.30 18.53
C GLU A 196 16.26 11.77 19.94
N GLY A 197 16.90 10.66 20.30
CA GLY A 197 16.86 10.07 21.65
C GLY A 197 15.81 8.97 21.83
N ASP A 198 15.97 8.22 22.92
CA ASP A 198 14.99 7.23 23.39
C ASP A 198 13.73 7.94 23.84
N ARG A 199 12.60 7.55 23.26
CA ARG A 199 11.31 8.16 23.53
C ARG A 199 10.31 7.14 24.03
N ASP A 200 9.54 7.54 25.03
CA ASP A 200 8.36 6.80 25.43
C ASP A 200 7.21 7.10 24.47
N PHE A 201 6.59 6.03 23.97
CA PHE A 201 5.44 6.12 23.08
C PHE A 201 4.15 6.06 23.88
N TYR A 202 3.31 7.07 23.77
CA TYR A 202 1.97 7.08 24.34
C TYR A 202 1.14 5.89 23.84
N ARG A 203 1.23 5.58 22.54
CA ARG A 203 0.56 4.44 21.91
C ARG A 203 1.59 3.35 21.61
N LYS A 204 1.67 2.35 22.47
CA LYS A 204 2.54 1.18 22.28
C LYS A 204 1.84 0.18 21.38
N ILE A 205 2.50 -0.22 20.29
CA ILE A 205 2.04 -1.28 19.39
C ILE A 205 2.82 -2.54 19.75
N THR A 206 2.19 -3.42 20.54
CA THR A 206 2.82 -4.67 21.02
C THR A 206 2.56 -5.81 20.05
N ILE A 207 3.54 -6.70 19.95
CA ILE A 207 3.38 -7.96 19.22
C ILE A 207 2.59 -8.92 20.12
N GLY A 208 1.48 -9.45 19.61
CA GLY A 208 0.57 -10.31 20.35
C GLY A 208 0.41 -11.71 19.74
N ARG A 209 -0.39 -12.55 20.40
CA ARG A 209 -0.71 -13.91 19.90
C ARG A 209 -1.37 -13.90 18.51
N ALA A 210 -2.10 -12.85 18.18
CA ALA A 210 -2.71 -12.70 16.87
C ALA A 210 -1.66 -12.57 15.75
N ASP A 211 -0.50 -11.95 16.06
CA ASP A 211 0.60 -11.80 15.11
C ASP A 211 1.29 -13.13 14.85
N ALA A 212 1.56 -13.88 15.92
CA ALA A 212 2.13 -15.23 15.80
C ALA A 212 1.22 -16.17 14.99
N ALA A 213 -0.08 -16.16 15.27
CA ALA A 213 -1.04 -17.00 14.55
C ALA A 213 -1.19 -16.59 13.08
N GLY A 214 -1.20 -15.28 12.78
CA GLY A 214 -1.29 -14.80 11.39
C GLY A 214 -0.01 -15.03 10.59
N SER A 215 1.17 -14.87 11.23
CA SER A 215 2.45 -15.19 10.58
C SER A 215 2.58 -16.68 10.30
N LEU A 216 2.18 -17.53 11.24
CA LEU A 216 2.17 -18.97 11.06
C LEU A 216 1.24 -19.39 9.92
N LEU A 217 0.06 -18.80 9.81
CA LEU A 217 -0.89 -19.06 8.73
C LEU A 217 -0.31 -18.71 7.35
N ILE A 218 0.35 -17.55 7.22
CA ILE A 218 1.01 -17.17 5.96
C ILE A 218 2.18 -18.09 5.65
N LEU A 219 2.97 -18.48 6.66
CA LEU A 219 4.08 -19.43 6.48
C LEU A 219 3.59 -20.83 6.04
N VAL A 220 2.56 -21.36 6.67
CA VAL A 220 1.96 -22.65 6.29
C VAL A 220 1.45 -22.60 4.85
N LEU A 221 0.80 -21.52 4.47
CA LEU A 221 0.32 -21.32 3.11
C LEU A 221 1.49 -21.25 2.11
N LEU A 222 2.58 -20.57 2.47
CA LEU A 222 3.77 -20.46 1.63
C LEU A 222 4.46 -21.83 1.49
N CYS A 223 4.70 -22.54 2.58
CA CYS A 223 5.28 -23.88 2.55
C CYS A 223 4.39 -24.88 1.78
N GLY A 224 3.08 -24.82 1.99
CA GLY A 224 2.11 -25.65 1.27
C GLY A 224 2.09 -25.40 -0.23
N SER A 225 2.18 -24.12 -0.64
CA SER A 225 2.27 -23.76 -2.07
C SER A 225 3.59 -24.19 -2.71
N MET A 226 4.70 -24.14 -1.96
CA MET A 226 5.99 -24.65 -2.42
C MET A 226 5.96 -26.19 -2.56
N ALA A 227 5.41 -26.89 -1.58
CA ALA A 227 5.26 -28.34 -1.62
C ALA A 227 4.37 -28.79 -2.79
N ALA A 228 3.26 -28.10 -3.05
CA ALA A 228 2.40 -28.37 -4.21
C ALA A 228 3.14 -28.17 -5.54
N GLY A 229 4.02 -27.18 -5.63
CA GLY A 229 4.85 -26.98 -6.82
C GLY A 229 5.95 -28.03 -7.01
N TRP A 230 6.35 -28.74 -5.96
CA TRP A 230 7.32 -29.85 -6.05
C TRP A 230 6.66 -31.21 -6.40
N LEU A 231 5.39 -31.36 -6.04
CA LEU A 231 4.63 -32.59 -6.25
C LEU A 231 3.92 -32.67 -7.61
N LEU A 232 3.67 -31.52 -8.24
CA LEU A 232 2.98 -31.36 -9.53
C LEU A 232 3.91 -30.85 -10.61
#